data_9def0fd58e5598ba2de952948a914d81
#
_entry.id   9def0fd58e5598ba2de952948a914d81
#
_cell.length_a   1.000
_cell.length_b   1.000
_cell.length_c   1.000
_cell.angle_alpha   90.00
_cell.angle_beta   90.00
_cell.angle_gamma   90.00
#
_symmetry.space_group_name_H-M   'P 1'
#
loop_
_entity.id
_entity.type
_entity.pdbx_description
1 polymer ?
#
loop_
_entity_poly.entity_id
_entity_poly.type
_entity_poly.pdbx_seq_one_letter_code
_entity_poly.pdbx_strand_id
1 'polypeptide(L)'
;LLLQPEKLFSVLEAIRPERFYLYLTTNGFHLDEKMAKKLAEYKVSRVSVSIDSMDEKIHDEIRGRKESWKRAIEGLKHVKAAGMDPYLNITVGHYNAGTEHFKQLLDYSKDNNYKTLLNVSVPAGMWQNMTEIICDDKDREYLRKMRKEYKNLVRNMWNPFDRNHEKILGCTTVNRLY
;
A
#
# COMPACT_ATOMS: atom_id res chain seq x y z
N LEU A 1 2.55 0.44 13.75
CA LEU A 1 2.45 -1.01 13.93
C LEU A 1 3.79 -1.61 14.37
N LEU A 2 4.84 -1.53 13.54
CA LEU A 2 6.16 -2.11 13.82
C LEU A 2 7.01 -1.31 14.83
N LEU A 3 6.51 -0.18 15.32
CA LEU A 3 7.16 0.60 16.35
C LEU A 3 7.10 -0.06 17.74
N GLN A 4 6.08 -0.89 17.98
CA GLN A 4 5.88 -1.65 19.21
C GLN A 4 5.72 -3.13 18.87
N PRO A 5 6.80 -3.81 18.49
CA PRO A 5 6.75 -5.18 17.98
C PRO A 5 6.20 -6.18 19.02
N GLU A 6 6.50 -5.99 20.28
CA GLU A 6 6.02 -6.86 21.35
C GLU A 6 4.49 -6.89 21.42
N LYS A 7 3.85 -5.73 21.35
CA LYS A 7 2.37 -5.65 21.30
C LYS A 7 1.81 -6.30 20.05
N LEU A 8 2.46 -6.11 18.89
CA LEU A 8 2.03 -6.76 17.66
C LEU A 8 2.06 -8.29 17.82
N PHE A 9 3.19 -8.83 18.28
CA PHE A 9 3.34 -10.28 18.40
C PHE A 9 2.43 -10.88 19.46
N SER A 10 2.20 -10.20 20.59
CA SER A 10 1.20 -10.64 21.58
C SER A 10 -0.20 -10.73 20.99
N VAL A 11 -0.60 -9.78 20.14
CA VAL A 11 -1.88 -9.84 19.42
C VAL A 11 -1.91 -11.00 18.43
N LEU A 12 -0.84 -11.20 17.66
CA LEU A 12 -0.74 -12.30 16.70
C LEU A 12 -0.83 -13.67 17.38
N GLU A 13 -0.22 -13.84 18.55
CA GLU A 13 -0.35 -15.06 19.37
C GLU A 13 -1.80 -15.28 19.82
N ALA A 14 -2.45 -14.24 20.34
CA ALA A 14 -3.79 -14.34 20.88
C ALA A 14 -4.85 -14.70 19.84
N ILE A 15 -4.71 -14.24 18.58
CA ILE A 15 -5.69 -14.49 17.52
C ILE A 15 -5.54 -15.87 16.85
N ARG A 16 -4.55 -16.66 17.19
CA ARG A 16 -4.24 -17.94 16.52
C ARG A 16 -4.06 -17.75 15.01
N PRO A 17 -2.91 -17.24 14.56
CA PRO A 17 -2.67 -16.76 13.21
C PRO A 17 -2.91 -17.82 12.13
N GLU A 18 -2.79 -19.11 12.46
CA GLU A 18 -3.05 -20.23 11.55
C GLU A 18 -4.51 -20.31 11.04
N ARG A 19 -5.43 -19.57 11.67
CA ARG A 19 -6.86 -19.56 11.33
C ARG A 19 -7.22 -18.42 10.35
N PHE A 20 -6.26 -17.53 10.01
CA PHE A 20 -6.54 -16.32 9.26
C PHE A 20 -5.51 -16.10 8.15
N TYR A 21 -5.92 -15.40 7.10
CA TYR A 21 -4.99 -14.78 6.17
C TYR A 21 -4.61 -13.41 6.73
N LEU A 22 -3.39 -13.29 7.23
CA LEU A 22 -2.93 -12.08 7.89
C LEU A 22 -2.25 -11.14 6.90
N TYR A 23 -2.78 -9.93 6.82
CA TYR A 23 -2.25 -8.86 5.99
C TYR A 23 -1.87 -7.66 6.86
N LEU A 24 -0.65 -7.17 6.69
CA LEU A 24 -0.17 -6.00 7.39
C LEU A 24 0.09 -4.87 6.40
N THR A 25 -0.18 -3.63 6.84
CA THR A 25 0.22 -2.42 6.13
C THR A 25 1.14 -1.59 7.02
N THR A 26 2.26 -1.14 6.47
CA THR A 26 3.28 -0.40 7.20
C THR A 26 3.92 0.66 6.31
N ASN A 27 4.57 1.66 6.91
CA ASN A 27 5.46 2.58 6.19
C ASN A 27 6.84 1.96 5.88
N GLY A 28 7.10 0.73 6.32
CA GLY A 28 8.33 0.02 6.06
C GLY A 28 9.55 0.41 6.91
N PHE A 29 9.49 1.48 7.67
CA PHE A 29 10.66 2.06 8.36
C PHE A 29 11.37 1.09 9.33
N HIS A 30 10.62 0.23 10.00
CA HIS A 30 11.11 -0.78 10.94
C HIS A 30 10.99 -2.22 10.38
N LEU A 31 10.91 -2.36 9.06
CA LEU A 31 10.76 -3.64 8.38
C LEU A 31 12.12 -4.15 7.88
N ASP A 32 13.00 -4.45 8.83
CA ASP A 32 14.28 -5.10 8.54
C ASP A 32 14.14 -6.61 8.30
N GLU A 33 15.22 -7.26 7.95
CA GLU A 33 15.25 -8.70 7.68
C GLU A 33 14.77 -9.54 8.87
N LYS A 34 15.18 -9.18 10.10
CA LYS A 34 14.78 -9.86 11.32
C LYS A 34 13.28 -9.75 11.57
N MET A 35 12.74 -8.55 11.39
CA MET A 35 11.30 -8.29 11.51
C MET A 35 10.51 -9.07 10.45
N ALA A 36 10.96 -9.07 9.19
CA ALA A 36 10.30 -9.83 8.13
C ALA A 36 10.27 -11.32 8.40
N LYS A 37 11.40 -11.92 8.82
CA LYS A 37 11.47 -13.34 9.22
C LYS A 37 10.48 -13.64 10.34
N LYS A 38 10.47 -12.82 11.38
CA LYS A 38 9.57 -13.01 12.52
C LYS A 38 8.08 -12.91 12.11
N LEU A 39 7.72 -11.98 11.25
CA LEU A 39 6.35 -11.87 10.71
C LEU A 39 5.95 -13.15 9.95
N ALA A 40 6.86 -13.72 9.16
CA ALA A 40 6.61 -14.97 8.45
C ALA A 40 6.42 -16.18 9.41
N GLU A 41 7.18 -16.27 10.50
CA GLU A 41 6.98 -17.26 11.56
C GLU A 41 5.57 -17.19 12.15
N TYR A 42 5.03 -15.98 12.34
CA TYR A 42 3.66 -15.74 12.79
C TYR A 42 2.62 -15.85 11.67
N LYS A 43 2.96 -16.49 10.55
CA LYS A 43 2.03 -16.79 9.43
C LYS A 43 1.42 -15.55 8.78
N VAL A 44 2.09 -14.40 8.86
CA VAL A 44 1.72 -13.25 8.05
C VAL A 44 1.91 -13.60 6.59
N SER A 45 0.83 -13.52 5.81
CA SER A 45 0.84 -13.92 4.40
C SER A 45 1.25 -12.79 3.47
N ARG A 46 0.94 -11.54 3.87
CA ARG A 46 1.14 -10.35 3.03
C ARG A 46 1.59 -9.16 3.87
N VAL A 47 2.54 -8.42 3.34
CA VAL A 47 2.90 -7.10 3.88
C VAL A 47 2.83 -6.06 2.78
N SER A 48 2.01 -5.03 3.00
CA SER A 48 1.90 -3.87 2.13
C SER A 48 2.78 -2.75 2.68
N VAL A 49 3.70 -2.25 1.87
CA VAL A 49 4.57 -1.14 2.25
C VAL A 49 4.15 0.12 1.50
N SER A 50 3.93 1.19 2.24
CA SER A 50 3.50 2.46 1.67
C SER A 50 4.68 3.20 1.03
N ILE A 51 4.59 3.48 -0.27
CA ILE A 51 5.58 4.26 -1.03
C ILE A 51 4.83 5.28 -1.89
N ASP A 52 5.20 6.55 -1.79
CA ASP A 52 4.47 7.64 -2.43
C ASP A 52 5.20 8.19 -3.68
N SER A 53 6.50 7.93 -3.80
CA SER A 53 7.32 8.32 -4.96
C SER A 53 8.50 7.37 -5.11
N MET A 54 9.00 7.22 -6.34
CA MET A 54 10.31 6.59 -6.61
C MET A 54 11.47 7.57 -6.41
N ASP A 55 11.21 8.85 -6.30
CA ASP A 55 12.18 9.84 -5.86
C ASP A 55 12.27 9.84 -4.32
N GLU A 56 13.47 9.55 -3.80
CA GLU A 56 13.75 9.45 -2.37
C GLU A 56 13.40 10.76 -1.64
N LYS A 57 13.78 11.91 -2.22
CA LYS A 57 13.56 13.21 -1.57
C LYS A 57 12.07 13.53 -1.44
N ILE A 58 11.31 13.29 -2.51
CA ILE A 58 9.86 13.50 -2.53
C ILE A 58 9.18 12.56 -1.52
N HIS A 59 9.57 11.29 -1.51
CA HIS A 59 8.99 10.34 -0.56
C HIS A 59 9.31 10.72 0.89
N ASP A 60 10.56 11.03 1.19
CA ASP A 60 11.00 11.40 2.54
C ASP A 60 10.34 12.68 3.02
N GLU A 61 10.13 13.66 2.15
CA GLU A 61 9.39 14.89 2.44
C GLU A 61 7.92 14.60 2.77
N ILE A 62 7.22 13.81 1.94
CA ILE A 62 5.83 13.42 2.19
C ILE A 62 5.70 12.68 3.53
N ARG A 63 6.67 11.83 3.86
CA ARG A 63 6.67 11.05 5.12
C ARG A 63 7.21 11.81 6.32
N GLY A 64 7.77 13.01 6.11
CA GLY A 64 8.38 13.83 7.15
C GLY A 64 9.58 13.16 7.83
N ARG A 65 10.27 12.25 7.14
CA ARG A 65 11.35 11.45 7.74
C ARG A 65 12.40 11.03 6.70
N LYS A 66 13.64 11.38 6.95
CA LYS A 66 14.80 10.94 6.14
C LYS A 66 14.95 9.41 6.16
N GLU A 67 15.50 8.87 5.09
CA GLU A 67 15.71 7.42 4.86
C GLU A 67 14.41 6.58 4.82
N SER A 68 13.24 7.22 4.81
CA SER A 68 11.97 6.53 4.76
C SER A 68 11.81 5.72 3.48
N TRP A 69 12.20 6.31 2.34
CA TRP A 69 12.18 5.67 1.04
C TRP A 69 13.08 4.43 1.00
N LYS A 70 14.35 4.60 1.37
CA LYS A 70 15.34 3.52 1.37
C LYS A 70 14.86 2.34 2.21
N ARG A 71 14.40 2.61 3.42
CA ARG A 71 13.88 1.55 4.33
C ARG A 71 12.63 0.89 3.81
N ALA A 72 11.72 1.62 3.17
CA ALA A 72 10.52 1.07 2.56
C ALA A 72 10.85 0.13 1.39
N ILE A 73 11.77 0.53 0.51
CA ILE A 73 12.26 -0.28 -0.62
C ILE A 73 12.97 -1.57 -0.11
N GLU A 74 13.85 -1.44 0.88
CA GLU A 74 14.51 -2.59 1.50
C GLU A 74 13.50 -3.51 2.19
N GLY A 75 12.52 -2.93 2.88
CA GLY A 75 11.44 -3.67 3.54
C GLY A 75 10.65 -4.56 2.57
N LEU A 76 10.33 -4.07 1.37
CA LEU A 76 9.68 -4.91 0.33
C LEU A 76 10.55 -6.11 -0.08
N LYS A 77 11.86 -5.91 -0.20
CA LYS A 77 12.79 -7.01 -0.52
C LYS A 77 12.85 -8.04 0.62
N HIS A 78 12.89 -7.59 1.86
CA HIS A 78 12.88 -8.48 3.03
C HIS A 78 11.58 -9.29 3.14
N VAL A 79 10.42 -8.68 2.82
CA VAL A 79 9.13 -9.39 2.76
C VAL A 79 9.19 -10.53 1.74
N LYS A 80 9.68 -10.23 0.53
CA LYS A 80 9.83 -11.23 -0.53
C LYS A 80 10.80 -12.35 -0.14
N ALA A 81 11.95 -11.98 0.43
CA ALA A 81 12.97 -12.93 0.88
C ALA A 81 12.47 -13.84 2.02
N ALA A 82 11.57 -13.36 2.87
CA ALA A 82 10.93 -14.14 3.93
C ALA A 82 9.75 -15.02 3.45
N GLY A 83 9.47 -15.06 2.14
CA GLY A 83 8.43 -15.90 1.56
C GLY A 83 7.00 -15.35 1.69
N MET A 84 6.84 -14.09 2.10
CA MET A 84 5.55 -13.41 2.14
C MET A 84 5.27 -12.66 0.83
N ASP A 85 4.00 -12.33 0.58
CA ASP A 85 3.61 -11.53 -0.58
C ASP A 85 3.91 -10.04 -0.35
N PRO A 86 4.87 -9.43 -1.08
CA PRO A 86 5.13 -8.00 -1.01
C PRO A 86 4.10 -7.22 -1.82
N TYR A 87 3.52 -6.21 -1.21
CA TYR A 87 2.62 -5.28 -1.87
C TYR A 87 3.13 -3.86 -1.76
N LEU A 88 3.11 -3.15 -2.89
CA LEU A 88 3.28 -1.71 -2.92
C LEU A 88 1.94 -1.05 -2.60
N ASN A 89 1.88 -0.23 -1.57
CA ASN A 89 0.69 0.51 -1.20
C ASN A 89 0.85 1.98 -1.58
N ILE A 90 0.06 2.45 -2.54
CA ILE A 90 0.14 3.80 -3.09
C ILE A 90 -1.14 4.55 -2.75
N THR A 91 -1.01 5.74 -2.17
CA THR A 91 -2.10 6.69 -2.09
C THR A 91 -2.06 7.59 -3.32
N VAL A 92 -3.17 7.64 -4.05
CA VAL A 92 -3.30 8.42 -5.27
C VAL A 92 -4.38 9.49 -5.12
N GLY A 93 -4.05 10.69 -5.53
CA GLY A 93 -4.94 11.85 -5.54
C GLY A 93 -4.64 12.75 -6.73
N HIS A 94 -5.33 13.88 -6.83
CA HIS A 94 -5.09 14.85 -7.89
C HIS A 94 -3.63 15.31 -7.97
N TYR A 95 -2.94 15.36 -6.83
CA TYR A 95 -1.54 15.80 -6.72
C TYR A 95 -0.52 14.87 -7.40
N ASN A 96 -0.84 13.58 -7.62
CA ASN A 96 0.09 12.61 -8.22
C ASN A 96 -0.52 11.75 -9.34
N ALA A 97 -1.83 11.73 -9.52
CA ALA A 97 -2.47 11.04 -10.63
C ALA A 97 -1.97 11.60 -11.97
N GLY A 98 -1.60 10.73 -12.91
CA GLY A 98 -1.10 11.14 -14.22
C GLY A 98 0.33 11.67 -14.26
N THR A 99 1.03 11.75 -13.13
CA THR A 99 2.44 12.15 -13.09
C THR A 99 3.38 11.01 -13.48
N GLU A 100 4.57 11.36 -13.94
CA GLU A 100 5.63 10.39 -14.22
C GLU A 100 6.03 9.61 -12.95
N HIS A 101 6.08 10.27 -11.80
CA HIS A 101 6.38 9.62 -10.52
C HIS A 101 5.40 8.51 -10.16
N PHE A 102 4.10 8.73 -10.43
CA PHE A 102 3.09 7.69 -10.21
C PHE A 102 3.30 6.50 -11.17
N LYS A 103 3.61 6.78 -12.43
CA LYS A 103 3.90 5.73 -13.41
C LYS A 103 5.14 4.92 -13.01
N GLN A 104 6.21 5.57 -12.57
CA GLN A 104 7.42 4.89 -12.07
C GLN A 104 7.15 3.92 -10.92
N LEU A 105 6.20 4.24 -10.02
CA LEU A 105 5.79 3.31 -8.96
C LEU A 105 5.15 2.04 -9.52
N LEU A 106 4.31 2.18 -10.55
CA LEU A 106 3.68 1.02 -11.21
C LEU A 106 4.70 0.19 -11.98
N ASP A 107 5.62 0.85 -12.69
CA ASP A 107 6.71 0.19 -13.42
C ASP A 107 7.65 -0.55 -12.43
N TYR A 108 8.02 0.08 -11.32
CA TYR A 108 8.80 -0.58 -10.27
C TYR A 108 8.11 -1.84 -9.73
N SER A 109 6.80 -1.78 -9.50
CA SER A 109 6.03 -2.95 -9.09
C SER A 109 6.06 -4.05 -10.15
N LYS A 110 5.94 -3.69 -11.42
CA LYS A 110 5.98 -4.62 -12.56
C LYS A 110 7.34 -5.31 -12.65
N ASP A 111 8.43 -4.55 -12.63
CA ASP A 111 9.78 -5.06 -12.79
C ASP A 111 10.20 -6.00 -11.64
N ASN A 112 9.68 -5.77 -10.45
CA ASN A 112 9.95 -6.61 -9.27
C ASN A 112 8.91 -7.70 -9.03
N ASN A 113 7.87 -7.78 -9.88
CA ASN A 113 6.73 -8.68 -9.70
C ASN A 113 6.04 -8.51 -8.33
N TYR A 114 5.90 -7.26 -7.88
CA TYR A 114 5.13 -6.92 -6.70
C TYR A 114 3.67 -6.65 -7.08
N LYS A 115 2.75 -6.88 -6.14
CA LYS A 115 1.37 -6.42 -6.30
C LYS A 115 1.23 -4.98 -5.82
N THR A 116 0.26 -4.26 -6.35
CA THR A 116 0.00 -2.86 -6.00
C THR A 116 -1.40 -2.70 -5.44
N LEU A 117 -1.50 -2.02 -4.31
CA LEU A 117 -2.75 -1.51 -3.77
C LEU A 117 -2.83 -0.02 -4.05
N LEU A 118 -3.84 0.40 -4.78
CA LEU A 118 -4.13 1.81 -5.00
C LEU A 118 -5.27 2.25 -4.05
N ASN A 119 -4.99 3.23 -3.22
CA ASN A 119 -5.98 3.88 -2.37
C ASN A 119 -6.17 5.31 -2.86
N VAL A 120 -7.39 5.68 -3.21
CA VAL A 120 -7.69 7.06 -3.59
C VAL A 120 -7.73 7.94 -2.36
N SER A 121 -7.06 9.09 -2.44
CA SER A 121 -7.02 10.07 -1.35
C SER A 121 -8.42 10.57 -0.98
N VAL A 122 -8.63 10.75 0.31
CA VAL A 122 -9.86 11.31 0.86
C VAL A 122 -9.52 12.46 1.81
N PRO A 123 -10.32 13.52 1.89
CA PRO A 123 -10.08 14.66 2.78
C PRO A 123 -10.44 14.30 4.23
N ALA A 124 -9.55 13.51 4.86
CA ALA A 124 -9.73 13.04 6.24
C ALA A 124 -8.39 13.07 7.00
N GLY A 125 -8.44 13.08 8.31
CA GLY A 125 -7.26 13.14 9.16
C GLY A 125 -6.46 14.43 8.94
N MET A 126 -5.16 14.31 8.64
CA MET A 126 -4.30 15.46 8.36
C MET A 126 -4.71 16.20 7.08
N TRP A 127 -5.47 15.58 6.20
CA TRP A 127 -5.98 16.15 4.94
C TRP A 127 -7.43 16.68 5.08
N GLN A 128 -7.93 16.77 6.30
CA GLN A 128 -9.26 17.35 6.53
C GLN A 128 -9.31 18.77 5.95
N ASN A 129 -10.32 19.02 5.12
CA ASN A 129 -10.53 20.27 4.37
C ASN A 129 -9.61 20.49 3.14
N MET A 130 -8.72 19.57 2.79
CA MET A 130 -7.90 19.62 1.59
C MET A 130 -8.68 19.02 0.42
N THR A 131 -9.55 19.79 -0.21
CA THR A 131 -10.37 19.31 -1.35
C THR A 131 -9.57 19.16 -2.63
N GLU A 132 -8.46 19.85 -2.75
CA GLU A 132 -7.53 19.82 -3.88
C GLU A 132 -6.82 18.47 -4.07
N ILE A 133 -6.84 17.59 -3.07
CA ILE A 133 -6.29 16.24 -3.20
C ILE A 133 -7.25 15.25 -3.86
N ILE A 134 -8.53 15.62 -3.98
CA ILE A 134 -9.56 14.71 -4.50
C ILE A 134 -9.37 14.53 -6.01
N CYS A 135 -9.33 13.29 -6.47
CA CYS A 135 -9.27 12.98 -7.89
C CYS A 135 -10.47 13.56 -8.65
N ASP A 136 -10.18 14.29 -9.71
CA ASP A 136 -11.18 14.76 -10.67
C ASP A 136 -11.55 13.66 -11.70
N ASP A 137 -12.35 13.99 -12.70
CA ASP A 137 -12.78 13.02 -13.71
C ASP A 137 -11.63 12.61 -14.65
N LYS A 138 -10.67 13.49 -14.92
CA LYS A 138 -9.48 13.18 -15.72
C LYS A 138 -8.56 12.21 -14.98
N ASP A 139 -8.37 12.44 -13.68
CA ASP A 139 -7.59 11.53 -12.83
C ASP A 139 -8.22 10.14 -12.81
N ARG A 140 -9.55 10.07 -12.66
CA ARG A 140 -10.29 8.80 -12.65
C ARG A 140 -10.17 8.07 -13.97
N GLU A 141 -10.24 8.77 -15.08
CA GLU A 141 -10.07 8.18 -16.41
C GLU A 141 -8.65 7.64 -16.58
N TYR A 142 -7.64 8.42 -16.19
CA TYR A 142 -6.24 7.97 -16.19
C TYR A 142 -6.06 6.71 -15.35
N LEU A 143 -6.60 6.68 -14.12
CA LEU A 143 -6.50 5.52 -13.23
C LEU A 143 -7.21 4.27 -13.80
N ARG A 144 -8.36 4.44 -14.49
CA ARG A 144 -9.02 3.34 -15.21
C ARG A 144 -8.12 2.77 -16.32
N LYS A 145 -7.44 3.63 -17.07
CA LYS A 145 -6.47 3.23 -18.08
C LYS A 145 -5.31 2.45 -17.45
N MET A 146 -4.69 2.99 -16.41
CA MET A 146 -3.60 2.32 -15.70
C MET A 146 -4.02 0.97 -15.12
N ARG A 147 -5.23 0.86 -14.58
CA ARG A 147 -5.76 -0.41 -14.09
C ARG A 147 -5.89 -1.47 -15.20
N LYS A 148 -6.25 -1.06 -16.42
CA LYS A 148 -6.30 -1.98 -17.57
C LYS A 148 -4.89 -2.41 -18.01
N GLU A 149 -3.96 -1.47 -18.06
CA GLU A 149 -2.57 -1.70 -18.46
C GLU A 149 -1.83 -2.58 -17.45
N TYR A 150 -2.00 -2.32 -16.16
CA TYR A 150 -1.36 -3.05 -15.05
C TYR A 150 -2.30 -4.03 -14.34
N LYS A 151 -3.30 -4.59 -15.04
CA LYS A 151 -4.40 -5.40 -14.46
C LYS A 151 -3.93 -6.58 -13.60
N ASN A 152 -2.78 -7.15 -13.88
CA ASN A 152 -2.23 -8.29 -13.13
C ASN A 152 -1.51 -7.85 -11.84
N LEU A 153 -1.17 -6.59 -11.71
CA LEU A 153 -0.44 -6.01 -10.59
C LEU A 153 -1.38 -5.25 -9.64
N VAL A 154 -2.24 -4.40 -10.21
CA VAL A 154 -3.17 -3.59 -9.43
C VAL A 154 -4.33 -4.44 -8.95
N ARG A 155 -4.43 -4.64 -7.63
CA ARG A 155 -5.42 -5.53 -7.00
C ARG A 155 -6.64 -4.82 -6.46
N ASN A 156 -6.48 -3.67 -5.86
CA ASN A 156 -7.59 -2.90 -5.29
C ASN A 156 -7.43 -1.44 -5.66
N MET A 157 -8.50 -0.85 -6.12
CA MET A 157 -8.65 0.58 -6.22
C MET A 157 -9.94 0.93 -5.49
N TRP A 158 -9.80 1.46 -4.28
CA TRP A 158 -10.95 1.91 -3.52
C TRP A 158 -11.18 3.39 -3.79
N ASN A 159 -12.37 3.73 -4.27
CA ASN A 159 -12.82 5.10 -4.42
C ASN A 159 -14.24 5.23 -3.86
N PRO A 160 -14.42 5.79 -2.66
CA PRO A 160 -15.73 5.94 -2.04
C PRO A 160 -16.63 6.94 -2.77
N PHE A 161 -16.06 7.74 -3.67
CA PHE A 161 -16.74 8.83 -4.36
C PHE A 161 -17.01 8.55 -5.85
N ASP A 162 -16.81 7.34 -6.33
CA ASP A 162 -17.14 6.99 -7.71
C ASP A 162 -18.66 6.90 -7.88
N ARG A 163 -19.22 7.89 -8.54
CA ARG A 163 -20.67 7.99 -8.78
C ARG A 163 -21.19 7.00 -9.83
N ASN A 164 -20.32 6.43 -10.64
CA ASN A 164 -20.71 5.57 -11.76
C ASN A 164 -20.87 4.10 -11.43
N HIS A 165 -20.72 3.70 -10.17
CA HIS A 165 -20.89 2.30 -9.69
C HIS A 165 -20.24 1.23 -10.57
N GLU A 166 -19.38 1.59 -11.50
CA GLU A 166 -18.55 0.63 -12.22
C GLU A 166 -17.68 -0.02 -11.17
N LYS A 167 -18.01 -1.23 -10.79
CA LYS A 167 -17.39 -2.15 -9.82
C LYS A 167 -15.94 -1.80 -9.45
N ILE A 168 -15.75 -0.64 -8.88
CA ILE A 168 -14.61 -0.33 -8.07
C ILE A 168 -14.91 -1.12 -6.80
N LEU A 169 -14.18 -2.19 -6.63
CA LEU A 169 -14.32 -3.06 -5.47
C LEU A 169 -14.31 -2.17 -4.23
N GLY A 170 -15.48 -1.90 -3.69
CA GLY A 170 -15.65 -1.28 -2.39
C GLY A 170 -14.84 -2.06 -1.36
N CYS A 171 -14.76 -1.55 -0.16
CA CYS A 171 -14.04 -2.21 0.93
C CYS A 171 -14.39 -3.71 0.94
N THR A 172 -13.45 -4.55 0.57
CA THR A 172 -13.65 -6.02 0.47
C THR A 172 -13.91 -6.65 1.84
N THR A 173 -13.75 -5.88 2.91
CA THR A 173 -14.04 -6.30 4.28
C THR A 173 -15.51 -6.65 4.46
N VAL A 174 -16.42 -5.92 3.81
CA VAL A 174 -17.86 -6.18 3.90
C VAL A 174 -18.25 -7.49 3.22
N ASN A 175 -17.53 -7.92 2.18
CA ASN A 175 -17.84 -9.14 1.43
C ASN A 175 -17.17 -10.41 1.98
N ARG A 176 -16.43 -10.32 3.10
CA ARG A 176 -15.71 -11.45 3.70
C ARG A 176 -16.12 -11.75 5.15
N LEU A 177 -17.22 -11.15 5.61
CA LEU A 177 -17.80 -11.41 6.93
C LEU A 177 -18.90 -12.49 6.89
N TYR A 178 -18.90 -13.33 5.86
CA TYR A 178 -19.79 -14.51 5.77
C TYR A 178 -19.00 -15.79 5.66
#